data_e98e63026db344ad3daed38c34e27883
#
_entry.id   e98e63026db344ad3daed38c34e27883
#
_cell.length_a   1.000
_cell.length_b   1.000
_cell.length_c   1.000
_cell.angle_alpha   90.00
_cell.angle_beta   90.00
_cell.angle_gamma   90.00
#
_symmetry.space_group_name_H-M   'P 1'
#
loop_
_entity.id
_entity.type
_entity.pdbx_description
1 polymer ?
#
loop_
_entity_poly.entity_id
_entity_poly.type
_entity_poly.pdbx_seq_one_letter_code
_entity_poly.pdbx_strand_id
1 'polypeptide(L)'
;MELWIIATLLASTFQTLRFTLQKILSSDALSATGATFARFCYALPFLTVGLAVYFGMNAIAFPALNARLLVYAGVGGLTQIFATSCVLSMFKYRNFAVGITFKKTEVILVALVGFVLLGEGISALGFGAILLGLIALLLLSKQPLSGQGDGRRWINRASALGLASGLLFAISGVC
;
A
#
# COMPACT_ATOMS: atom_id res chain seq x y z
N MET A 1 -15.72 11.08 -21.33
CA MET A 1 -14.77 10.83 -20.22
C MET A 1 -13.96 9.62 -20.59
N GLU A 2 -12.66 9.68 -20.48
CA GLU A 2 -11.80 8.54 -20.80
C GLU A 2 -11.98 7.43 -19.77
N LEU A 3 -12.06 6.18 -20.22
CA LEU A 3 -12.36 5.00 -19.40
C LEU A 3 -11.41 4.85 -18.19
N TRP A 4 -10.16 5.25 -18.37
CA TRP A 4 -9.14 5.18 -17.31
C TRP A 4 -9.44 6.13 -16.14
N ILE A 5 -10.08 7.30 -16.38
CA ILE A 5 -10.46 8.24 -15.31
C ILE A 5 -11.51 7.60 -14.41
N ILE A 6 -12.54 7.01 -15.03
CA ILE A 6 -13.62 6.35 -14.30
C ILE A 6 -13.05 5.17 -13.50
N ALA A 7 -12.21 4.36 -14.14
CA ALA A 7 -11.56 3.22 -13.47
C ALA A 7 -10.71 3.67 -12.27
N THR A 8 -9.96 4.77 -12.40
CA THR A 8 -9.14 5.33 -11.31
C THR A 8 -9.99 5.83 -10.15
N LEU A 9 -11.09 6.54 -10.44
CA LEU A 9 -12.01 7.02 -9.41
C LEU A 9 -12.67 5.87 -8.65
N LEU A 10 -13.13 4.84 -9.36
CA LEU A 10 -13.70 3.65 -8.75
C LEU A 10 -12.65 2.92 -7.90
N ALA A 11 -11.45 2.70 -8.44
CA ALA A 11 -10.37 2.03 -7.71
C ALA A 11 -10.00 2.78 -6.42
N SER A 12 -9.89 4.11 -6.46
CA SER A 12 -9.56 4.91 -5.27
C SER A 12 -10.68 4.87 -4.22
N THR A 13 -11.94 4.87 -4.66
CA THR A 13 -13.11 4.75 -3.78
C THR A 13 -13.14 3.39 -3.09
N PHE A 14 -13.01 2.30 -3.85
CA PHE A 14 -12.95 0.95 -3.28
C PHE A 14 -11.73 0.73 -2.37
N GLN A 15 -10.60 1.33 -2.71
CA GLN A 15 -9.40 1.26 -1.87
C GLN A 15 -9.61 1.97 -0.52
N THR A 16 -10.26 3.13 -0.52
CA THR A 16 -10.59 3.87 0.70
C THR A 16 -11.58 3.09 1.56
N LEU A 17 -12.65 2.59 0.95
CA LEU A 17 -13.63 1.73 1.64
C LEU A 17 -12.96 0.51 2.27
N ARG A 18 -12.10 -0.16 1.53
CA ARG A 18 -11.33 -1.31 2.03
C ARG A 18 -10.51 -0.96 3.27
N PHE A 19 -9.76 0.14 3.27
CA PHE A 19 -8.96 0.52 4.44
C PHE A 19 -9.83 0.90 5.64
N THR A 20 -10.97 1.55 5.40
CA THR A 20 -11.92 1.88 6.45
C THR A 20 -12.48 0.61 7.10
N LEU A 21 -12.94 -0.34 6.29
CA LEU A 21 -13.46 -1.63 6.79
C LEU A 21 -12.38 -2.44 7.51
N GLN A 22 -11.18 -2.51 6.98
CA GLN A 22 -10.06 -3.18 7.65
C GLN A 22 -9.69 -2.53 8.98
N LYS A 23 -9.77 -1.18 9.07
CA LYS A 23 -9.56 -0.49 10.34
C LYS A 23 -10.61 -0.90 11.37
N ILE A 24 -11.90 -0.84 11.01
CA ILE A 24 -13.00 -1.25 11.90
C ILE A 24 -12.79 -2.69 12.35
N LEU A 25 -12.52 -3.60 11.42
CA LEU A 25 -12.33 -5.01 11.73
C LEU A 25 -11.12 -5.24 12.65
N SER A 26 -10.05 -4.48 12.48
CA SER A 26 -8.83 -4.61 13.30
C SER A 26 -8.93 -3.93 14.68
N SER A 27 -9.90 -3.00 14.86
CA SER A 27 -10.14 -2.38 16.17
C SER A 27 -11.09 -3.20 17.05
N ASP A 28 -12.11 -3.82 16.45
CA ASP A 28 -13.24 -4.35 17.19
C ASP A 28 -13.25 -5.88 17.27
N ALA A 29 -12.74 -6.59 16.27
CA ALA A 29 -12.92 -8.03 16.17
C ALA A 29 -11.63 -8.84 16.00
N LEU A 30 -10.61 -8.32 15.29
CA LEU A 30 -9.42 -9.08 14.92
C LEU A 30 -8.13 -8.34 15.25
N SER A 31 -7.02 -9.07 15.35
CA SER A 31 -5.69 -8.48 15.34
C SER A 31 -5.35 -7.89 13.95
N ALA A 32 -4.34 -7.01 13.87
CA ALA A 32 -3.88 -6.47 12.58
C ALA A 32 -3.48 -7.58 11.60
N THR A 33 -2.82 -8.62 12.10
CA THR A 33 -2.45 -9.81 11.31
C THR A 33 -3.68 -10.63 10.91
N GLY A 34 -4.65 -10.81 11.80
CA GLY A 34 -5.91 -11.51 11.52
C GLY A 34 -6.73 -10.81 10.44
N ALA A 35 -6.86 -9.48 10.51
CA ALA A 35 -7.53 -8.68 9.48
C ALA A 35 -6.81 -8.72 8.12
N THR A 36 -5.47 -8.79 8.14
CA THR A 36 -4.67 -8.99 6.93
C THR A 36 -4.89 -10.38 6.33
N PHE A 37 -4.83 -11.41 7.15
CA PHE A 37 -5.08 -12.80 6.72
C PHE A 37 -6.47 -12.96 6.12
N ALA A 38 -7.51 -12.49 6.80
CA ALA A 38 -8.89 -12.54 6.31
C ALA A 38 -9.02 -11.90 4.93
N ARG A 39 -8.39 -10.72 4.72
CA ARG A 39 -8.38 -10.05 3.42
C ARG A 39 -7.88 -10.96 2.29
N PHE A 40 -6.75 -11.61 2.47
CA PHE A 40 -6.15 -12.44 1.42
C PHE A 40 -6.94 -13.72 1.23
N CYS A 41 -7.38 -14.38 2.30
CA CYS A 41 -8.20 -15.58 2.21
C CYS A 41 -9.52 -15.35 1.48
N TYR A 42 -10.24 -14.29 1.82
CA TYR A 42 -11.51 -14.00 1.15
C TYR A 42 -11.37 -13.44 -0.26
N ALA A 43 -10.25 -12.78 -0.59
CA ALA A 43 -10.01 -12.31 -1.97
C ALA A 43 -9.66 -13.46 -2.94
N LEU A 44 -9.04 -14.52 -2.46
CA LEU A 44 -8.54 -15.63 -3.29
C LEU A 44 -9.62 -16.29 -4.15
N PRO A 45 -10.79 -16.73 -3.62
CA PRO A 45 -11.82 -17.35 -4.44
C PRO A 45 -12.39 -16.43 -5.50
N PHE A 46 -12.55 -15.14 -5.20
CA PHE A 46 -13.05 -14.16 -6.18
C PHE A 46 -12.02 -13.93 -7.31
N LEU A 47 -10.74 -13.84 -6.97
CA LEU A 47 -9.67 -13.69 -7.95
C LEU A 47 -9.53 -14.94 -8.83
N THR A 48 -9.59 -16.14 -8.26
CA THR A 48 -9.49 -17.39 -9.04
C THR A 48 -10.67 -17.55 -9.99
N VAL A 49 -11.89 -17.28 -9.53
CA VAL A 49 -13.08 -17.33 -10.41
C VAL A 49 -13.00 -16.24 -11.48
N GLY A 50 -12.62 -15.00 -11.12
CA GLY A 50 -12.46 -13.91 -12.09
C GLY A 50 -11.43 -14.21 -13.15
N LEU A 51 -10.28 -14.78 -12.78
CA LEU A 51 -9.25 -15.22 -13.72
C LEU A 51 -9.73 -16.36 -14.60
N ALA A 52 -10.39 -17.36 -14.03
CA ALA A 52 -10.92 -18.49 -14.81
C ALA A 52 -11.92 -18.03 -15.86
N VAL A 53 -12.83 -17.12 -15.50
CA VAL A 53 -13.78 -16.53 -16.44
C VAL A 53 -13.06 -15.71 -17.50
N TYR A 54 -12.09 -14.87 -17.12
CA TYR A 54 -11.35 -14.04 -18.07
C TYR A 54 -10.59 -14.89 -19.11
N PHE A 55 -9.85 -15.90 -18.66
CA PHE A 55 -9.12 -16.80 -19.56
C PHE A 55 -10.06 -17.64 -20.43
N GLY A 56 -11.18 -18.12 -19.88
CA GLY A 56 -12.17 -18.88 -20.62
C GLY A 56 -12.87 -18.05 -21.71
N MET A 57 -13.23 -16.80 -21.42
CA MET A 57 -13.90 -15.93 -22.39
C MET A 57 -12.98 -15.43 -23.52
N ASN A 58 -11.69 -15.25 -23.25
CA ASN A 58 -10.75 -14.73 -24.24
C ASN A 58 -9.93 -15.83 -24.93
N ALA A 59 -10.16 -17.10 -24.60
CA ALA A 59 -9.41 -18.25 -25.14
C ALA A 59 -7.87 -18.09 -25.03
N ILE A 60 -7.42 -17.41 -23.95
CA ILE A 60 -6.00 -17.16 -23.69
C ILE A 60 -5.42 -18.34 -22.90
N ALA A 61 -4.31 -18.89 -23.37
CA ALA A 61 -3.61 -19.93 -22.62
C ALA A 61 -3.06 -19.38 -21.28
N PHE A 62 -3.09 -20.21 -20.24
CA PHE A 62 -2.48 -19.84 -18.96
C PHE A 62 -0.98 -19.55 -19.18
N PRO A 63 -0.46 -18.46 -18.57
CA PRO A 63 0.95 -18.13 -18.67
C PRO A 63 1.81 -19.24 -18.07
N ALA A 64 2.92 -19.56 -18.74
CA ALA A 64 3.85 -20.55 -18.24
C ALA A 64 4.46 -20.10 -16.90
N LEU A 65 4.36 -20.97 -15.89
CA LEU A 65 4.97 -20.74 -14.58
C LEU A 65 6.49 -20.93 -14.73
N ASN A 66 7.22 -19.82 -14.69
CA ASN A 66 8.67 -19.87 -14.65
C ASN A 66 9.21 -19.47 -13.26
N ALA A 67 10.44 -19.86 -12.95
CA ALA A 67 11.06 -19.60 -11.66
C ALA A 67 11.12 -18.09 -11.34
N ARG A 68 11.35 -17.22 -12.32
CA ARG A 68 11.36 -15.76 -12.12
C ARG A 68 10.01 -15.27 -11.64
N LEU A 69 8.93 -15.66 -12.31
CA LEU A 69 7.57 -15.29 -11.94
C LEU A 69 7.27 -15.69 -10.49
N LEU A 70 7.64 -16.91 -10.10
CA LEU A 70 7.41 -17.42 -8.75
C LEU A 70 8.19 -16.62 -7.68
N VAL A 71 9.44 -16.26 -7.98
CA VAL A 71 10.25 -15.45 -7.06
C VAL A 71 9.67 -14.05 -6.90
N TYR A 72 9.37 -13.35 -8.00
CA TYR A 72 8.76 -12.02 -7.93
C TYR A 72 7.39 -12.04 -7.26
N ALA A 73 6.54 -12.99 -7.60
CA ALA A 73 5.23 -13.15 -6.97
C ALA A 73 5.35 -13.47 -5.47
N GLY A 74 6.32 -14.31 -5.09
CA GLY A 74 6.60 -14.65 -3.68
C GLY A 74 7.09 -13.45 -2.89
N VAL A 75 8.09 -12.73 -3.39
CA VAL A 75 8.62 -11.52 -2.75
C VAL A 75 7.56 -10.43 -2.68
N GLY A 76 6.88 -10.15 -3.80
CA GLY A 76 5.81 -9.15 -3.86
C GLY A 76 4.65 -9.49 -2.91
N GLY A 77 4.24 -10.75 -2.86
CA GLY A 77 3.18 -11.22 -1.95
C GLY A 77 3.56 -11.10 -0.48
N LEU A 78 4.75 -11.53 -0.09
CA LEU A 78 5.24 -11.44 1.30
C LEU A 78 5.38 -9.97 1.73
N THR A 79 6.01 -9.14 0.92
CA THR A 79 6.15 -7.70 1.23
C THR A 79 4.80 -7.01 1.33
N GLN A 80 3.82 -7.39 0.52
CA GLN A 80 2.45 -6.89 0.57
C GLN A 80 1.73 -7.25 1.88
N ILE A 81 1.91 -8.48 2.37
CA ILE A 81 1.35 -8.93 3.65
C ILE A 81 1.95 -8.14 4.81
N PHE A 82 3.28 -8.02 4.87
CA PHE A 82 3.96 -7.27 5.92
C PHE A 82 3.61 -5.78 5.87
N ALA A 83 3.57 -5.18 4.68
CA ALA A 83 3.18 -3.79 4.49
C ALA A 83 1.78 -3.52 5.04
N THR A 84 0.81 -4.38 4.70
CA THR A 84 -0.58 -4.24 5.19
C THR A 84 -0.65 -4.40 6.71
N SER A 85 0.06 -5.36 7.28
CA SER A 85 0.13 -5.55 8.73
C SER A 85 0.72 -4.35 9.45
N CYS A 86 1.76 -3.71 8.89
CA CYS A 86 2.34 -2.47 9.41
C CYS A 86 1.34 -1.32 9.39
N VAL A 87 0.60 -1.12 8.28
CA VAL A 87 -0.44 -0.08 8.19
C VAL A 87 -1.53 -0.28 9.24
N LEU A 88 -2.06 -1.50 9.35
CA LEU A 88 -3.11 -1.78 10.33
C LEU A 88 -2.63 -1.64 11.77
N SER A 89 -1.39 -2.03 12.05
CA SER A 89 -0.76 -1.81 13.36
C SER A 89 -0.58 -0.32 13.65
N MET A 90 -0.23 0.49 12.65
CA MET A 90 -0.10 1.93 12.79
C MET A 90 -1.42 2.61 13.14
N PHE A 91 -2.57 2.13 12.63
CA PHE A 91 -3.90 2.68 12.95
C PHE A 91 -4.27 2.56 14.43
N LYS A 92 -3.62 1.67 15.18
CA LYS A 92 -3.77 1.57 16.65
C LYS A 92 -3.08 2.71 17.40
N TYR A 93 -2.06 3.31 16.79
CA TYR A 93 -1.25 4.35 17.43
C TYR A 93 -1.57 5.76 16.96
N ARG A 94 -2.27 5.92 15.83
CA ARG A 94 -2.58 7.22 15.23
C ARG A 94 -3.98 7.29 14.64
N ASN A 95 -4.48 8.53 14.48
CA ASN A 95 -5.71 8.78 13.75
C ASN A 95 -5.62 8.23 12.32
N PHE A 96 -6.73 7.70 11.83
CA PHE A 96 -6.83 7.07 10.50
C PHE A 96 -6.32 7.95 9.36
N ALA A 97 -6.70 9.25 9.35
CA ALA A 97 -6.28 10.20 8.33
C ALA A 97 -4.75 10.36 8.26
N VAL A 98 -4.10 10.49 9.42
CA VAL A 98 -2.65 10.59 9.52
C VAL A 98 -1.98 9.28 9.07
N GLY A 99 -2.55 8.13 9.45
CA GLY A 99 -2.06 6.82 9.02
C GLY A 99 -2.09 6.64 7.51
N ILE A 100 -3.20 7.00 6.87
CA ILE A 100 -3.33 6.95 5.40
C ILE A 100 -2.33 7.88 4.71
N THR A 101 -2.06 9.05 5.28
CA THR A 101 -1.09 9.98 4.71
C THR A 101 0.34 9.44 4.79
N PHE A 102 0.72 8.82 5.91
CA PHE A 102 2.02 8.13 5.99
C PHE A 102 2.14 6.98 4.99
N LYS A 103 1.05 6.26 4.72
CA LYS A 103 1.05 5.25 3.65
C LYS A 103 1.34 5.86 2.28
N LYS A 104 0.97 7.11 2.03
CA LYS A 104 1.25 7.80 0.75
C LYS A 104 2.74 8.07 0.49
N THR A 105 3.65 7.88 1.48
CA THR A 105 5.10 7.80 1.21
C THR A 105 5.46 6.66 0.26
N GLU A 106 4.59 5.65 0.14
CA GLU A 106 4.71 4.59 -0.85
C GLU A 106 5.00 5.15 -2.25
N VAL A 107 4.25 6.18 -2.69
CA VAL A 107 4.39 6.77 -4.03
C VAL A 107 5.80 7.31 -4.25
N ILE A 108 6.36 7.99 -3.25
CA ILE A 108 7.73 8.54 -3.30
C ILE A 108 8.75 7.39 -3.34
N LEU A 109 8.54 6.39 -2.49
CA LEU A 109 9.45 5.25 -2.38
C LEU A 109 9.39 4.34 -3.61
N VAL A 110 8.21 4.16 -4.23
CA VAL A 110 8.08 3.45 -5.52
C VAL A 110 8.90 4.14 -6.61
N ALA A 111 8.81 5.47 -6.71
CA ALA A 111 9.59 6.23 -7.68
C ALA A 111 11.10 6.08 -7.44
N LEU A 112 11.55 6.12 -6.17
CA LEU A 112 12.97 5.93 -5.82
C LEU A 112 13.43 4.49 -6.07
N VAL A 113 12.65 3.49 -5.69
CA VAL A 113 12.97 2.08 -5.90
C VAL A 113 12.98 1.74 -7.40
N GLY A 114 12.00 2.27 -8.17
CA GLY A 114 11.97 2.13 -9.63
C GLY A 114 13.19 2.74 -10.29
N PHE A 115 13.59 3.95 -9.87
CA PHE A 115 14.83 4.59 -10.36
C PHE A 115 16.08 3.74 -10.10
N VAL A 116 16.21 3.22 -8.85
CA VAL A 116 17.41 2.46 -8.45
C VAL A 116 17.45 1.05 -9.05
N LEU A 117 16.32 0.34 -9.07
CA LEU A 117 16.28 -1.06 -9.50
C LEU A 117 16.04 -1.23 -11.01
N LEU A 118 15.22 -0.38 -11.61
CA LEU A 118 14.85 -0.48 -13.01
C LEU A 118 15.67 0.47 -13.91
N GLY A 119 16.43 1.40 -13.33
CA GLY A 119 17.17 2.41 -14.08
C GLY A 119 16.26 3.40 -14.82
N GLU A 120 15.00 3.52 -14.44
CA GLU A 120 14.05 4.44 -15.05
C GLU A 120 14.41 5.89 -14.73
N GLY A 121 14.63 6.70 -15.76
CA GLY A 121 14.95 8.12 -15.58
C GLY A 121 13.76 8.89 -14.99
N ILE A 122 13.97 9.56 -13.87
CA ILE A 122 12.95 10.47 -13.30
C ILE A 122 13.06 11.81 -14.01
N SER A 123 11.97 12.29 -14.63
CA SER A 123 11.94 13.62 -15.23
C SER A 123 12.09 14.71 -14.15
N ALA A 124 12.60 15.89 -14.52
CA ALA A 124 12.74 17.03 -13.59
C ALA A 124 11.40 17.42 -12.94
N LEU A 125 10.29 17.34 -13.69
CA LEU A 125 8.94 17.55 -13.18
C LEU A 125 8.54 16.46 -12.16
N GLY A 126 8.86 15.20 -12.44
CA GLY A 126 8.63 14.07 -11.52
C GLY A 126 9.42 14.23 -10.22
N PHE A 127 10.67 14.64 -10.30
CA PHE A 127 11.50 14.93 -9.14
C PHE A 127 10.93 16.08 -8.30
N GLY A 128 10.47 17.16 -8.94
CA GLY A 128 9.77 18.26 -8.27
C GLY A 128 8.50 17.81 -7.54
N ALA A 129 7.70 16.95 -8.17
CA ALA A 129 6.49 16.38 -7.55
C ALA A 129 6.82 15.50 -6.34
N ILE A 130 7.90 14.72 -6.40
CA ILE A 130 8.39 13.90 -5.27
C ILE A 130 8.80 14.80 -4.11
N LEU A 131 9.55 15.88 -4.36
CA LEU A 131 9.95 16.83 -3.32
C LEU A 131 8.75 17.52 -2.67
N LEU A 132 7.78 18.00 -3.45
CA LEU A 132 6.53 18.57 -2.93
C LEU A 132 5.76 17.59 -2.06
N GLY A 133 5.65 16.34 -2.50
CA GLY A 133 5.01 15.26 -1.74
C GLY A 133 5.73 15.01 -0.40
N LEU A 134 7.07 15.01 -0.41
CA LEU A 134 7.88 14.85 0.80
C LEU A 134 7.67 16.01 1.79
N ILE A 135 7.66 17.26 1.30
CA ILE A 135 7.42 18.46 2.11
C ILE A 135 6.01 18.39 2.73
N ALA A 136 4.99 18.07 1.93
CA ALA A 136 3.62 17.92 2.41
C ALA A 136 3.52 16.84 3.51
N LEU A 137 4.20 15.71 3.34
CA LEU A 137 4.25 14.66 4.34
C LEU A 137 4.92 15.12 5.64
N LEU A 138 6.05 15.82 5.55
CA LEU A 138 6.76 16.37 6.70
C LEU A 138 5.92 17.40 7.45
N LEU A 139 5.20 18.27 6.74
CA LEU A 139 4.29 19.24 7.35
C LEU A 139 3.15 18.53 8.10
N LEU A 140 2.57 17.51 7.50
CA LEU A 140 1.48 16.77 8.13
C LEU A 140 1.96 15.91 9.32
N SER A 141 3.20 15.43 9.30
CA SER A 141 3.78 14.68 10.40
C SER A 141 4.00 15.52 11.66
N LYS A 142 4.05 16.86 11.52
CA LYS A 142 4.21 17.81 12.65
C LYS A 142 2.92 18.06 13.43
N GLN A 143 1.77 17.58 13.00
CA GLN A 143 0.53 17.79 13.77
C GLN A 143 0.60 17.08 15.13
N PRO A 144 0.40 17.82 16.25
CA PRO A 144 0.42 17.23 17.57
C PRO A 144 -0.73 16.22 17.70
N LEU A 145 -0.44 15.09 18.30
CA LEU A 145 -1.46 14.13 18.75
C LEU A 145 -2.31 14.85 19.80
N SER A 146 -3.59 15.06 19.52
CA SER A 146 -4.54 15.49 20.54
C SER A 146 -4.56 14.43 21.65
N GLY A 147 -3.89 14.69 22.76
CA GLY A 147 -4.13 13.94 23.96
C GLY A 147 -2.98 13.27 24.70
N GLN A 148 -1.72 13.28 24.27
CA GLN A 148 -0.64 12.86 25.17
C GLN A 148 0.69 13.57 24.86
N GLY A 149 1.19 14.27 25.88
CA GLY A 149 2.44 14.99 25.84
C GLY A 149 3.64 14.06 25.66
N ASP A 150 4.37 14.32 24.72
CA ASP A 150 5.81 14.45 24.61
C ASP A 150 6.17 14.72 23.14
N GLY A 151 6.13 15.99 22.76
CA GLY A 151 6.34 16.48 21.39
C GLY A 151 7.79 16.35 20.89
N ARG A 152 8.61 15.44 21.42
CA ARG A 152 10.06 15.44 21.18
C ARG A 152 10.64 14.21 20.46
N ARG A 153 9.82 13.24 20.06
CA ARG A 153 10.33 12.10 19.29
C ARG A 153 9.76 12.09 17.87
N TRP A 154 10.53 12.64 16.93
CA TRP A 154 10.27 12.60 15.48
C TRP A 154 10.17 11.17 14.92
N ILE A 155 10.79 10.21 15.59
CA ILE A 155 10.71 8.79 15.26
C ILE A 155 9.89 8.11 16.36
N ASN A 156 8.59 8.18 16.22
CA ASN A 156 7.68 7.39 17.03
C ASN A 156 7.42 6.04 16.31
N ARG A 157 7.08 4.99 17.08
CA ARG A 157 6.74 3.65 16.53
C ARG A 157 5.77 3.72 15.34
N ALA A 158 4.80 4.63 15.39
CA ALA A 158 3.85 4.83 14.31
C ALA A 158 4.51 5.37 13.03
N SER A 159 5.44 6.32 13.12
CA SER A 159 6.16 6.86 11.96
C SER A 159 7.09 5.81 11.35
N ALA A 160 7.76 5.01 12.18
CA ALA A 160 8.60 3.91 11.72
C ALA A 160 7.77 2.83 10.99
N LEU A 161 6.60 2.46 11.54
CA LEU A 161 5.67 1.53 10.88
C LEU A 161 5.14 2.10 9.55
N GLY A 162 4.85 3.40 9.50
CA GLY A 162 4.42 4.08 8.28
C GLY A 162 5.47 4.05 7.18
N LEU A 163 6.72 4.40 7.51
CA LEU A 163 7.83 4.35 6.56
C LEU A 163 8.16 2.91 6.12
N ALA A 164 8.18 1.97 7.06
CA ALA A 164 8.39 0.56 6.76
C ALA A 164 7.30 0.02 5.83
N SER A 165 6.03 0.36 6.09
CA SER A 165 4.93 -0.03 5.20
C SER A 165 5.07 0.57 3.80
N GLY A 166 5.47 1.84 3.69
CA GLY A 166 5.71 2.50 2.41
C GLY A 166 6.81 1.82 1.61
N LEU A 167 7.93 1.46 2.25
CA LEU A 167 9.03 0.74 1.61
C LEU A 167 8.61 -0.67 1.14
N LEU A 168 7.91 -1.41 2.00
CA LEU A 168 7.42 -2.74 1.66
C LEU A 168 6.40 -2.71 0.51
N PHE A 169 5.51 -1.71 0.47
CA PHE A 169 4.62 -1.51 -0.66
C PHE A 169 5.38 -1.12 -1.94
N ALA A 170 6.43 -0.31 -1.82
CA ALA A 170 7.26 0.06 -2.96
C ALA A 170 7.96 -1.16 -3.56
N ILE A 171 8.54 -2.03 -2.74
CA ILE A 171 9.14 -3.29 -3.19
C ILE A 171 8.09 -4.18 -3.85
N SER A 172 6.91 -4.33 -3.22
CA SER A 172 5.82 -5.12 -3.79
C SER A 172 5.30 -4.56 -5.13
N GLY A 173 5.35 -3.24 -5.33
CA GLY A 173 4.91 -2.60 -6.56
C GLY A 173 5.90 -2.71 -7.72
N VAL A 174 7.17 -3.00 -7.43
CA VAL A 174 8.24 -3.19 -8.43
C VAL A 174 8.42 -4.66 -8.79
N CYS A 175 7.97 -5.59 -7.93
CA CYS A 175 7.98 -7.04 -8.20
C CYS A 175 6.81 -7.47 -9.07
#